data_541f4f06c599d56f56a0b0e259ad81d4
#
_entry.id   541f4f06c599d56f56a0b0e259ad81d4
#
_cell.length_a   1.000
_cell.length_b   1.000
_cell.length_c   1.000
_cell.angle_alpha   90.00
_cell.angle_beta   90.00
_cell.angle_gamma   90.00
#
_symmetry.space_group_name_H-M   'P 1'
#
loop_
_entity.id
_entity.type
_entity.pdbx_description
1 polymer ?
#
loop_
_entity_poly.entity_id
_entity_poly.type
_entity_poly.pdbx_seq_one_letter_code
_entity_poly.pdbx_strand_id
1 'polypeptide(L)'
;MPSVIVVGAGLAGCEAAWQLAERGIHVDLVEQKPGSRTPAQFIDSFCELVCSNSMRGAALGNAVGLLKEELRRAGSLVLACADATRVPAGGALAVDRDAFSSLVTQRVRSHPRVTVESRRVDTIPLASPAAPVVLATGPLTGDALAADLAAALGAEHLAYYDAIAPIVAADSIDWDKVFKQSRYGKGAEDGADEAYVNCPMDEAQYRAFVREVVAAAKVEPRSFEDIRYFEGCLPIEVMASRGEMTLSFGPMKPVGLCDPRTGHRPYAVVQLRPEDAAATAYNLVGFQTRMTWSDQARVLRTIPGLEGAEFLRFGTVHRNTFVDAPRTLDARMQVRSRPGLFLAGQITGVEGYVESCASGFVCATMLAQSLLGHEVTPPPPSTALGGVITHVTRETPSYQPSNVTWAWIPPLPPPAPRSGPRLKKRERYEAMAERALADQAAWLATAPLARATYLRADAISAMGSPSPPPTPSSARTVGATSESV
;
A
#
# COMPACT_ATOMS: atom_id res chain seq x y z
N MET A 1 -12.14 30.43 -9.96
CA MET A 1 -11.26 29.77 -9.00
C MET A 1 -10.55 28.67 -9.73
N PRO A 2 -9.30 28.35 -9.43
CA PRO A 2 -8.59 27.25 -10.08
C PRO A 2 -9.31 25.92 -9.78
N SER A 3 -9.41 25.06 -10.80
CA SER A 3 -10.00 23.72 -10.70
C SER A 3 -9.01 22.69 -11.25
N VAL A 4 -9.00 21.50 -10.67
CA VAL A 4 -8.14 20.39 -11.07
C VAL A 4 -8.97 19.12 -11.23
N ILE A 5 -8.79 18.40 -12.32
CA ILE A 5 -9.35 17.06 -12.48
C ILE A 5 -8.36 16.05 -11.89
N VAL A 6 -8.84 15.21 -10.98
CA VAL A 6 -8.06 14.06 -10.44
C VAL A 6 -8.74 12.78 -10.88
N VAL A 7 -8.02 11.92 -11.58
CA VAL A 7 -8.54 10.64 -12.10
C VAL A 7 -8.03 9.49 -11.24
N GLY A 8 -8.96 8.80 -10.59
CA GLY A 8 -8.71 7.67 -9.67
C GLY A 8 -8.78 8.08 -8.20
N ALA A 9 -9.67 7.45 -7.43
CA ALA A 9 -9.85 7.64 -5.99
C ALA A 9 -9.11 6.57 -5.16
N GLY A 10 -7.91 6.18 -5.60
CA GLY A 10 -6.96 5.42 -4.80
C GLY A 10 -6.21 6.30 -3.80
N LEU A 11 -5.20 5.74 -3.12
CA LEU A 11 -4.42 6.44 -2.08
C LEU A 11 -3.79 7.75 -2.58
N ALA A 12 -3.21 7.73 -3.79
CA ALA A 12 -2.61 8.93 -4.37
C ALA A 12 -3.66 9.97 -4.77
N GLY A 13 -4.77 9.55 -5.39
CA GLY A 13 -5.80 10.47 -5.86
C GLY A 13 -6.61 11.09 -4.73
N CYS A 14 -6.99 10.31 -3.71
CA CYS A 14 -7.66 10.85 -2.52
C CYS A 14 -6.77 11.82 -1.74
N GLU A 15 -5.48 11.49 -1.58
CA GLU A 15 -4.54 12.41 -0.94
C GLU A 15 -4.35 13.67 -1.76
N ALA A 16 -4.19 13.55 -3.10
CA ALA A 16 -4.06 14.71 -3.98
C ALA A 16 -5.31 15.61 -3.96
N ALA A 17 -6.49 15.01 -4.06
CA ALA A 17 -7.75 15.75 -4.00
C ALA A 17 -7.91 16.51 -2.68
N TRP A 18 -7.60 15.85 -1.56
CA TRP A 18 -7.63 16.46 -0.24
C TRP A 18 -6.68 17.64 -0.12
N GLN A 19 -5.41 17.45 -0.51
CA GLN A 19 -4.38 18.48 -0.39
C GLN A 19 -4.67 19.70 -1.27
N LEU A 20 -5.25 19.53 -2.46
CA LEU A 20 -5.70 20.61 -3.32
C LEU A 20 -6.89 21.35 -2.71
N ALA A 21 -7.90 20.61 -2.26
CA ALA A 21 -9.13 21.15 -1.70
C ALA A 21 -8.92 21.95 -0.41
N GLU A 22 -8.08 21.46 0.50
CA GLU A 22 -7.67 22.15 1.72
C GLU A 22 -6.93 23.48 1.44
N ARG A 23 -6.33 23.63 0.25
CA ARG A 23 -5.69 24.87 -0.22
C ARG A 23 -6.61 25.78 -1.05
N GLY A 24 -7.91 25.52 -1.03
CA GLY A 24 -8.91 26.35 -1.67
C GLY A 24 -9.12 26.10 -3.15
N ILE A 25 -8.52 25.05 -3.71
CA ILE A 25 -8.66 24.66 -5.12
C ILE A 25 -9.87 23.73 -5.26
N HIS A 26 -10.72 23.94 -6.26
CA HIS A 26 -11.81 23.01 -6.57
C HIS A 26 -11.26 21.76 -7.25
N VAL A 27 -11.78 20.59 -6.87
CA VAL A 27 -11.34 19.29 -7.42
C VAL A 27 -12.52 18.52 -7.96
N ASP A 28 -12.41 18.12 -9.21
CA ASP A 28 -13.29 17.15 -9.84
C ASP A 28 -12.61 15.77 -9.78
N LEU A 29 -13.00 14.97 -8.77
CA LEU A 29 -12.47 13.64 -8.55
C LEU A 29 -13.27 12.60 -9.35
N VAL A 30 -12.64 12.02 -10.37
CA VAL A 30 -13.27 11.05 -11.25
C VAL A 30 -12.84 9.63 -10.83
N GLU A 31 -13.82 8.80 -10.45
CA GLU A 31 -13.59 7.42 -10.04
C GLU A 31 -14.51 6.46 -10.82
N GLN A 32 -13.96 5.34 -11.28
CA GLN A 32 -14.74 4.37 -12.06
C GLN A 32 -15.76 3.58 -11.24
N LYS A 33 -15.57 3.44 -9.93
CA LYS A 33 -16.52 2.76 -9.03
C LYS A 33 -17.76 3.64 -8.76
N PRO A 34 -18.94 3.05 -8.57
CA PRO A 34 -19.26 1.62 -8.59
C PRO A 34 -19.49 1.04 -10.00
N GLY A 35 -19.51 1.86 -11.05
CA GLY A 35 -19.87 1.42 -12.42
C GLY A 35 -18.87 0.42 -13.03
N SER A 36 -17.60 0.46 -12.64
CA SER A 36 -16.55 -0.43 -13.09
C SER A 36 -15.53 -0.66 -11.97
N ARG A 37 -14.86 -1.83 -11.98
CA ARG A 37 -13.80 -2.18 -11.03
C ARG A 37 -12.62 -2.82 -11.76
N THR A 38 -11.44 -2.67 -11.20
CA THR A 38 -10.28 -3.48 -11.60
C THR A 38 -10.43 -4.90 -11.03
N PRO A 39 -9.71 -5.90 -11.58
CA PRO A 39 -9.78 -7.28 -11.08
C PRO A 39 -9.39 -7.44 -9.59
N ALA A 40 -8.68 -6.49 -9.01
CA ALA A 40 -8.25 -6.52 -7.61
C ALA A 40 -9.24 -5.85 -6.66
N GLN A 41 -10.24 -5.11 -7.16
CA GLN A 41 -11.19 -4.32 -6.37
C GLN A 41 -12.49 -5.10 -6.10
N PHE A 42 -12.99 -5.04 -4.87
CA PHE A 42 -14.19 -5.75 -4.42
C PHE A 42 -15.24 -4.83 -3.79
N ILE A 43 -14.84 -3.65 -3.28
CA ILE A 43 -15.72 -2.70 -2.59
C ILE A 43 -15.84 -1.38 -3.38
N ASP A 44 -16.91 -0.62 -3.11
CA ASP A 44 -17.15 0.68 -3.78
C ASP A 44 -16.43 1.85 -3.12
N SER A 45 -15.94 1.65 -1.90
CA SER A 45 -15.21 2.67 -1.16
C SER A 45 -13.88 3.05 -1.83
N PHE A 46 -13.42 4.27 -1.59
CA PHE A 46 -12.13 4.77 -2.06
C PHE A 46 -10.97 4.15 -1.27
N CYS A 47 -9.75 4.31 -1.76
CA CYS A 47 -8.54 3.83 -1.08
C CYS A 47 -8.60 2.35 -0.68
N GLU A 48 -9.25 1.49 -1.47
CA GLU A 48 -9.29 0.06 -1.20
C GLU A 48 -7.88 -0.54 -1.16
N LEU A 49 -7.53 -1.18 -0.03
CA LEU A 49 -6.24 -1.84 0.14
C LEU A 49 -6.27 -3.25 -0.48
N VAL A 50 -5.89 -3.36 -1.74
CA VAL A 50 -6.10 -4.57 -2.55
C VAL A 50 -5.12 -5.70 -2.27
N CYS A 51 -3.89 -5.42 -1.80
CA CYS A 51 -2.86 -6.43 -1.56
C CYS A 51 -2.89 -6.93 -0.11
N SER A 52 -2.75 -6.03 0.85
CA SER A 52 -2.64 -6.32 2.28
C SER A 52 -3.20 -5.14 3.07
N ASN A 53 -3.57 -5.36 4.34
CA ASN A 53 -4.01 -4.27 5.21
C ASN A 53 -2.86 -3.54 5.92
N SER A 54 -1.60 -3.87 5.60
CA SER A 54 -0.42 -3.29 6.24
C SER A 54 0.19 -2.17 5.43
N MET A 55 0.46 -1.08 6.10
CA MET A 55 1.30 0.03 5.62
C MET A 55 2.76 -0.11 6.06
N ARG A 56 3.20 -1.33 6.38
CA ARG A 56 4.58 -1.71 6.77
C ARG A 56 5.05 -1.06 8.10
N GLY A 57 6.36 -1.20 8.40
CA GLY A 57 6.96 -0.81 9.67
C GLY A 57 6.73 0.66 10.06
N ALA A 58 6.39 0.92 11.34
CA ALA A 58 6.07 2.25 11.85
C ALA A 58 7.28 2.99 12.46
N ALA A 59 8.34 2.28 12.84
CA ALA A 59 9.50 2.88 13.52
C ALA A 59 10.27 3.85 12.62
N LEU A 60 10.71 4.97 13.16
CA LEU A 60 11.48 6.02 12.46
C LEU A 60 12.82 5.53 11.88
N GLY A 61 13.42 4.48 12.46
CA GLY A 61 14.60 3.81 11.93
C GLY A 61 14.37 3.08 10.59
N ASN A 62 13.12 3.00 10.12
CA ASN A 62 12.75 2.52 8.80
C ASN A 62 12.38 3.70 7.90
N ALA A 63 12.85 3.72 6.65
CA ALA A 63 12.53 4.81 5.72
C ALA A 63 11.01 5.01 5.51
N VAL A 64 10.24 3.93 5.47
CA VAL A 64 8.76 4.01 5.39
C VAL A 64 8.13 4.52 6.69
N GLY A 65 8.75 4.29 7.84
CA GLY A 65 8.32 4.87 9.11
C GLY A 65 8.53 6.38 9.15
N LEU A 66 9.69 6.84 8.66
CA LEU A 66 9.99 8.26 8.47
C LEU A 66 8.98 8.90 7.50
N LEU A 67 8.73 8.29 6.33
CA LEU A 67 7.78 8.82 5.35
C LEU A 67 6.38 8.98 5.94
N LYS A 68 5.92 8.02 6.77
CA LYS A 68 4.64 8.14 7.48
C LYS A 68 4.61 9.31 8.46
N GLU A 69 5.67 9.49 9.21
CA GLU A 69 5.76 10.59 10.18
C GLU A 69 5.78 11.96 9.48
N GLU A 70 6.51 12.05 8.37
CA GLU A 70 6.51 13.26 7.54
C GLU A 70 5.11 13.58 6.98
N LEU A 71 4.39 12.58 6.49
CA LEU A 71 3.01 12.74 6.01
C LEU A 71 2.05 13.15 7.13
N ARG A 72 2.19 12.59 8.35
CA ARG A 72 1.41 13.02 9.52
C ARG A 72 1.61 14.48 9.84
N ARG A 73 2.88 14.91 9.94
CA ARG A 73 3.23 16.32 10.22
C ARG A 73 2.75 17.26 9.14
N ALA A 74 2.66 16.79 7.91
CA ALA A 74 2.19 17.56 6.77
C ALA A 74 0.66 17.56 6.59
N GLY A 75 -0.11 16.86 7.43
CA GLY A 75 -1.56 16.83 7.40
C GLY A 75 -2.16 15.91 6.34
N SER A 76 -1.58 14.73 6.13
CA SER A 76 -2.11 13.70 5.23
C SER A 76 -3.46 13.15 5.71
N LEU A 77 -4.47 13.18 4.85
CA LEU A 77 -5.76 12.54 5.10
C LEU A 77 -5.62 11.03 5.26
N VAL A 78 -4.88 10.40 4.34
CA VAL A 78 -4.72 8.94 4.29
C VAL A 78 -4.09 8.44 5.59
N LEU A 79 -3.03 9.11 6.08
CA LEU A 79 -2.38 8.71 7.34
C LEU A 79 -3.26 8.98 8.57
N ALA A 80 -4.02 10.07 8.59
CA ALA A 80 -4.95 10.35 9.67
C ALA A 80 -6.05 9.27 9.76
N CYS A 81 -6.61 8.86 8.62
CA CYS A 81 -7.58 7.76 8.56
C CYS A 81 -6.95 6.42 8.94
N ALA A 82 -5.71 6.15 8.52
CA ALA A 82 -4.99 4.93 8.87
C ALA A 82 -4.72 4.82 10.38
N ASP A 83 -4.33 5.91 11.02
CA ASP A 83 -4.11 5.95 12.46
C ASP A 83 -5.42 5.76 13.25
N ALA A 84 -6.55 6.31 12.74
CA ALA A 84 -7.87 6.16 13.36
C ALA A 84 -8.48 4.75 13.24
N THR A 85 -8.04 3.97 12.25
CA THR A 85 -8.56 2.61 11.97
C THR A 85 -7.52 1.52 12.20
N ARG A 86 -6.51 1.82 13.02
CA ARG A 86 -5.39 0.93 13.31
C ARG A 86 -5.85 -0.37 13.98
N VAL A 87 -5.26 -1.48 13.54
CA VAL A 87 -5.38 -2.80 14.17
C VAL A 87 -4.01 -3.28 14.66
N PRO A 88 -3.95 -4.19 15.66
CA PRO A 88 -2.71 -4.74 16.16
C PRO A 88 -1.89 -5.43 15.07
N ALA A 89 -0.61 -5.04 14.90
CA ALA A 89 0.29 -5.61 13.91
C ALA A 89 1.77 -5.52 14.35
N GLY A 90 2.04 -5.66 15.64
CA GLY A 90 3.39 -5.53 16.19
C GLY A 90 4.01 -4.16 15.84
N GLY A 91 5.20 -4.13 15.23
CA GLY A 91 5.87 -2.89 14.84
C GLY A 91 5.44 -2.32 13.48
N ALA A 92 4.33 -2.77 12.90
CA ALA A 92 3.78 -2.25 11.65
C ALA A 92 2.53 -1.37 11.91
N LEU A 93 2.22 -0.48 10.97
CA LEU A 93 0.91 0.14 10.87
C LEU A 93 0.04 -0.75 9.98
N ALA A 94 -0.96 -1.41 10.57
CA ALA A 94 -2.01 -2.10 9.83
C ALA A 94 -3.37 -1.50 10.20
N VAL A 95 -4.34 -1.62 9.31
CA VAL A 95 -5.66 -1.01 9.47
C VAL A 95 -6.76 -2.04 9.28
N ASP A 96 -7.91 -1.80 9.87
CA ASP A 96 -9.16 -2.42 9.44
C ASP A 96 -9.48 -1.89 8.04
N ARG A 97 -9.53 -2.78 7.03
CA ARG A 97 -9.65 -2.38 5.61
C ARG A 97 -10.92 -1.62 5.33
N ASP A 98 -12.03 -2.13 5.83
CA ASP A 98 -13.35 -1.59 5.51
C ASP A 98 -13.59 -0.26 6.25
N ALA A 99 -13.21 -0.20 7.52
CA ALA A 99 -13.26 1.02 8.30
C ALA A 99 -12.38 2.12 7.69
N PHE A 100 -11.14 1.79 7.29
CA PHE A 100 -10.23 2.72 6.63
C PHE A 100 -10.79 3.28 5.33
N SER A 101 -11.20 2.39 4.40
CA SER A 101 -11.70 2.79 3.10
C SER A 101 -13.00 3.61 3.22
N SER A 102 -13.89 3.22 4.13
CA SER A 102 -15.14 3.94 4.43
C SER A 102 -14.86 5.34 4.98
N LEU A 103 -13.92 5.46 5.92
CA LEU A 103 -13.57 6.74 6.54
C LEU A 103 -12.96 7.71 5.52
N VAL A 104 -12.01 7.24 4.68
CA VAL A 104 -11.44 8.07 3.61
C VAL A 104 -12.53 8.52 2.64
N THR A 105 -13.39 7.59 2.22
CA THR A 105 -14.51 7.88 1.29
C THR A 105 -15.43 8.97 1.85
N GLN A 106 -15.81 8.83 3.12
CA GLN A 106 -16.66 9.81 3.81
C GLN A 106 -16.01 11.20 3.82
N ARG A 107 -14.73 11.29 4.21
CA ARG A 107 -14.00 12.56 4.29
C ARG A 107 -13.86 13.24 2.95
N VAL A 108 -13.48 12.51 1.91
CA VAL A 108 -13.32 13.07 0.56
C VAL A 108 -14.67 13.54 0.01
N ARG A 109 -15.73 12.73 0.14
CA ARG A 109 -17.07 13.09 -0.35
C ARG A 109 -17.73 14.25 0.40
N SER A 110 -17.41 14.42 1.69
CA SER A 110 -17.96 15.52 2.51
C SER A 110 -17.21 16.84 2.34
N HIS A 111 -16.06 16.84 1.65
CA HIS A 111 -15.27 18.07 1.50
C HIS A 111 -15.95 19.03 0.51
N PRO A 112 -16.24 20.31 0.90
CA PRO A 112 -17.08 21.23 0.10
C PRO A 112 -16.42 21.66 -1.24
N ARG A 113 -15.15 21.39 -1.45
CA ARG A 113 -14.40 21.70 -2.68
C ARG A 113 -14.10 20.46 -3.53
N VAL A 114 -14.62 19.29 -3.17
CA VAL A 114 -14.44 18.06 -3.94
C VAL A 114 -15.79 17.65 -4.52
N THR A 115 -15.84 17.61 -5.83
CA THR A 115 -16.97 17.02 -6.58
C THR A 115 -16.53 15.64 -7.04
N VAL A 116 -17.32 14.60 -6.71
CA VAL A 116 -17.02 13.23 -7.12
C VAL A 116 -17.91 12.83 -8.29
N GLU A 117 -17.28 12.45 -9.39
CA GLU A 117 -17.94 11.90 -10.56
C GLU A 117 -17.63 10.41 -10.71
N SER A 118 -18.70 9.58 -10.76
CA SER A 118 -18.55 8.13 -10.96
C SER A 118 -18.62 7.81 -12.46
N ARG A 119 -17.48 7.73 -13.11
CA ARG A 119 -17.33 7.28 -14.49
C ARG A 119 -15.95 6.71 -14.78
N ARG A 120 -15.88 5.82 -15.72
CA ARG A 120 -14.60 5.33 -16.26
C ARG A 120 -14.01 6.38 -17.21
N VAL A 121 -12.70 6.51 -17.18
CA VAL A 121 -11.91 7.36 -18.08
C VAL A 121 -11.07 6.46 -18.99
N ASP A 122 -11.35 6.48 -20.27
CA ASP A 122 -10.67 5.68 -21.29
C ASP A 122 -9.65 6.47 -22.13
N THR A 123 -9.72 7.82 -22.05
CA THR A 123 -8.77 8.75 -22.68
C THR A 123 -8.37 9.84 -21.70
N ILE A 124 -7.15 10.34 -21.81
CA ILE A 124 -6.66 11.42 -20.96
C ILE A 124 -7.52 12.66 -21.15
N PRO A 125 -8.12 13.20 -20.07
CA PRO A 125 -8.87 14.46 -20.18
C PRO A 125 -7.98 15.58 -20.75
N LEU A 126 -8.59 16.54 -21.41
CA LEU A 126 -7.87 17.68 -21.97
C LEU A 126 -7.18 18.46 -20.83
N ALA A 127 -5.85 18.41 -20.83
CA ALA A 127 -5.04 19.06 -19.80
C ALA A 127 -4.38 20.34 -20.35
N SER A 128 -4.30 21.35 -19.51
CA SER A 128 -3.56 22.60 -19.77
C SER A 128 -3.06 23.19 -18.44
N PRO A 129 -2.12 24.11 -18.45
CA PRO A 129 -1.70 24.80 -17.21
C PRO A 129 -2.83 25.52 -16.47
N ALA A 130 -3.89 25.95 -17.18
CA ALA A 130 -5.08 26.59 -16.60
C ALA A 130 -6.14 25.58 -16.13
N ALA A 131 -6.14 24.38 -16.68
CA ALA A 131 -7.02 23.26 -16.32
C ALA A 131 -6.21 21.97 -16.15
N PRO A 132 -5.46 21.83 -15.06
CA PRO A 132 -4.59 20.69 -14.84
C PRO A 132 -5.34 19.39 -14.61
N VAL A 133 -4.70 18.29 -15.00
CA VAL A 133 -5.18 16.92 -14.78
C VAL A 133 -4.12 16.13 -14.02
N VAL A 134 -4.51 15.45 -12.95
CA VAL A 134 -3.69 14.50 -12.21
C VAL A 134 -4.20 13.09 -12.48
N LEU A 135 -3.41 12.25 -13.14
CA LEU A 135 -3.70 10.83 -13.28
C LEU A 135 -3.13 10.07 -12.09
N ALA A 136 -4.01 9.52 -11.26
CA ALA A 136 -3.70 8.73 -10.08
C ALA A 136 -4.38 7.35 -10.13
N THR A 137 -4.40 6.74 -11.31
CA THR A 137 -5.17 5.54 -11.65
C THR A 137 -4.57 4.25 -11.11
N GLY A 138 -3.39 4.35 -10.50
CA GLY A 138 -2.72 3.21 -9.86
C GLY A 138 -2.14 2.21 -10.88
N PRO A 139 -1.77 0.99 -10.40
CA PRO A 139 -1.06 0.01 -11.21
C PRO A 139 -1.97 -0.71 -12.21
N LEU A 140 -3.27 -0.78 -11.93
CA LEU A 140 -4.27 -1.47 -12.76
C LEU A 140 -5.06 -0.47 -13.63
N THR A 141 -4.35 0.49 -14.20
CA THR A 141 -4.92 1.43 -15.18
C THR A 141 -5.56 0.66 -16.34
N GLY A 142 -6.79 1.02 -16.70
CA GLY A 142 -7.52 0.33 -17.78
C GLY A 142 -6.79 0.41 -19.10
N ASP A 143 -6.88 -0.65 -19.92
CA ASP A 143 -6.10 -0.83 -21.15
C ASP A 143 -6.24 0.35 -22.13
N ALA A 144 -7.44 0.91 -22.27
CA ALA A 144 -7.69 2.04 -23.18
C ALA A 144 -6.95 3.30 -22.70
N LEU A 145 -7.08 3.67 -21.44
CA LEU A 145 -6.37 4.82 -20.86
C LEU A 145 -4.85 4.59 -20.84
N ALA A 146 -4.42 3.35 -20.59
CA ALA A 146 -3.02 3.00 -20.62
C ALA A 146 -2.42 3.13 -22.01
N ALA A 147 -3.15 2.73 -23.06
CA ALA A 147 -2.74 2.90 -24.47
C ALA A 147 -2.68 4.38 -24.86
N ASP A 148 -3.69 5.18 -24.46
CA ASP A 148 -3.70 6.63 -24.71
C ASP A 148 -2.55 7.34 -24.00
N LEU A 149 -2.22 6.93 -22.77
CA LEU A 149 -1.08 7.45 -22.04
C LEU A 149 0.25 7.10 -22.74
N ALA A 150 0.41 5.88 -23.24
CA ALA A 150 1.60 5.50 -23.99
C ALA A 150 1.78 6.34 -25.27
N ALA A 151 0.70 6.50 -26.02
CA ALA A 151 0.72 7.34 -27.22
C ALA A 151 1.08 8.79 -26.87
N ALA A 152 0.57 9.30 -25.75
CA ALA A 152 0.84 10.64 -25.25
C ALA A 152 2.29 10.85 -24.83
N LEU A 153 2.94 9.81 -24.29
CA LEU A 153 4.30 9.84 -23.78
C LEU A 153 5.35 9.48 -24.83
N GLY A 154 4.95 8.91 -25.97
CA GLY A 154 5.85 8.39 -26.99
C GLY A 154 6.76 7.27 -26.48
N ALA A 155 6.32 6.52 -25.48
CA ALA A 155 7.10 5.52 -24.80
C ALA A 155 6.33 4.19 -24.73
N GLU A 156 7.06 3.07 -24.80
CA GLU A 156 6.49 1.77 -24.46
C GLU A 156 6.11 1.70 -22.98
N HIS A 157 5.00 1.03 -22.69
CA HIS A 157 4.62 0.76 -21.29
C HIS A 157 5.63 -0.15 -20.63
N LEU A 158 6.11 0.27 -19.47
CA LEU A 158 6.79 -0.63 -18.57
C LEU A 158 5.71 -1.36 -17.75
N ALA A 159 5.86 -2.66 -17.60
CA ALA A 159 4.97 -3.47 -16.78
C ALA A 159 5.76 -4.44 -15.92
N TYR A 160 5.21 -4.75 -14.75
CA TYR A 160 5.69 -5.82 -13.90
C TYR A 160 4.51 -6.62 -13.35
N TYR A 161 4.78 -7.82 -12.85
CA TYR A 161 3.76 -8.67 -12.24
C TYR A 161 3.83 -8.59 -10.72
N ASP A 162 2.67 -8.38 -10.10
CA ASP A 162 2.47 -8.40 -8.66
C ASP A 162 1.49 -9.51 -8.28
N ALA A 163 1.69 -10.12 -7.13
CA ALA A 163 0.86 -11.20 -6.64
C ALA A 163 0.26 -10.83 -5.26
N ILE A 164 -0.95 -11.30 -5.02
CA ILE A 164 -1.71 -11.05 -3.79
C ILE A 164 -1.71 -12.32 -2.94
N ALA A 165 -1.64 -12.16 -1.61
CA ALA A 165 -1.68 -13.26 -0.66
C ALA A 165 -3.13 -13.71 -0.34
N PRO A 166 -3.35 -14.99 -0.02
CA PRO A 166 -4.64 -15.53 0.40
C PRO A 166 -5.11 -15.00 1.76
N ILE A 167 -6.43 -15.03 1.97
CA ILE A 167 -7.09 -14.70 3.24
C ILE A 167 -7.94 -15.88 3.67
N VAL A 168 -7.86 -16.27 4.96
CA VAL A 168 -8.61 -17.36 5.57
C VAL A 168 -9.56 -16.85 6.66
N ALA A 169 -10.70 -17.53 6.83
CA ALA A 169 -11.64 -17.27 7.91
C ALA A 169 -11.08 -17.73 9.26
N ALA A 170 -11.26 -16.92 10.31
CA ALA A 170 -10.71 -17.18 11.64
C ALA A 170 -11.28 -18.46 12.30
N ASP A 171 -12.56 -18.74 12.08
CA ASP A 171 -13.26 -19.91 12.62
C ASP A 171 -12.87 -21.22 11.94
N SER A 172 -12.18 -21.15 10.81
CA SER A 172 -11.64 -22.30 10.10
C SER A 172 -10.20 -22.67 10.48
N ILE A 173 -9.56 -21.88 11.35
CA ILE A 173 -8.21 -22.13 11.86
C ILE A 173 -8.28 -23.12 13.02
N ASP A 174 -7.45 -24.17 13.00
CA ASP A 174 -7.27 -25.09 14.12
C ASP A 174 -6.36 -24.44 15.19
N TRP A 175 -7.01 -23.78 16.15
CA TRP A 175 -6.35 -23.01 17.22
C TRP A 175 -5.47 -23.86 18.15
N ASP A 176 -5.64 -25.17 18.21
CA ASP A 176 -4.81 -26.07 19.02
C ASP A 176 -3.42 -26.29 18.40
N LYS A 177 -3.28 -26.05 17.09
CA LYS A 177 -2.04 -26.24 16.34
C LYS A 177 -1.23 -24.97 16.13
N VAL A 178 -1.78 -23.81 16.45
CA VAL A 178 -1.16 -22.51 16.24
C VAL A 178 -0.90 -21.80 17.56
N PHE A 179 -0.12 -20.74 17.55
CA PHE A 179 0.11 -19.90 18.72
C PHE A 179 0.19 -18.41 18.35
N LYS A 180 -0.17 -17.53 19.27
CA LYS A 180 -0.11 -16.08 19.10
C LYS A 180 1.22 -15.56 19.61
N GLN A 181 1.98 -14.84 18.80
CA GLN A 181 3.21 -14.17 19.19
C GLN A 181 3.69 -13.21 18.12
N SER A 182 4.16 -12.03 18.51
CA SER A 182 4.95 -11.14 17.65
C SER A 182 6.44 -11.42 17.77
N ARG A 183 7.19 -11.29 16.67
CA ARG A 183 8.65 -11.56 16.67
C ARG A 183 9.38 -10.63 17.63
N TYR A 184 10.23 -11.19 18.47
CA TYR A 184 11.03 -10.46 19.48
C TYR A 184 10.17 -9.67 20.47
N GLY A 185 8.93 -10.08 20.75
CA GLY A 185 8.01 -9.35 21.64
C GLY A 185 7.70 -7.92 21.17
N LYS A 186 7.81 -7.63 19.88
CA LYS A 186 7.50 -6.30 19.35
C LYS A 186 6.02 -5.98 19.51
N GLY A 187 5.73 -4.82 20.11
CA GLY A 187 4.37 -4.40 20.42
C GLY A 187 3.94 -4.72 21.84
N ALA A 188 4.81 -5.27 22.70
CA ALA A 188 4.50 -5.55 24.10
C ALA A 188 4.13 -4.25 24.87
N GLU A 189 4.75 -3.12 24.52
CA GLU A 189 4.42 -1.80 25.09
C GLU A 189 3.01 -1.33 24.74
N ASP A 190 2.48 -1.77 23.60
CA ASP A 190 1.14 -1.43 23.12
C ASP A 190 0.12 -2.58 23.34
N GLY A 191 0.49 -3.67 24.04
CA GLY A 191 -0.33 -4.87 24.19
C GLY A 191 -0.50 -5.68 22.89
N ALA A 192 0.34 -5.45 21.89
CA ALA A 192 0.30 -6.12 20.58
C ALA A 192 1.40 -7.17 20.40
N ASP A 193 1.95 -7.71 21.46
CA ASP A 193 2.93 -8.81 21.46
C ASP A 193 2.36 -10.12 20.90
N GLU A 194 1.04 -10.28 20.89
CA GLU A 194 0.28 -11.39 20.29
C GLU A 194 -0.39 -11.04 18.95
N ALA A 195 0.11 -10.04 18.23
CA ALA A 195 -0.53 -9.54 17.02
C ALA A 195 -0.55 -10.51 15.81
N TYR A 196 0.26 -11.58 15.85
CA TYR A 196 0.33 -12.58 14.79
C TYR A 196 -0.04 -13.97 15.31
N VAL A 197 -0.81 -14.71 14.50
CA VAL A 197 -1.00 -16.15 14.66
C VAL A 197 0.12 -16.86 13.89
N ASN A 198 0.76 -17.83 14.51
CA ASN A 198 1.91 -18.54 13.98
C ASN A 198 1.55 -20.01 13.78
N CYS A 199 1.69 -20.52 12.56
CA CYS A 199 1.54 -21.92 12.19
C CYS A 199 2.94 -22.54 12.12
N PRO A 200 3.41 -23.28 13.16
CA PRO A 200 4.74 -23.85 13.19
C PRO A 200 4.85 -25.11 12.35
N MET A 201 6.02 -25.30 11.75
CA MET A 201 6.37 -26.51 11.01
C MET A 201 7.66 -27.11 11.55
N ASP A 202 7.71 -28.44 11.59
CA ASP A 202 8.97 -29.18 11.68
C ASP A 202 9.68 -29.23 10.32
N GLU A 203 10.85 -29.87 10.28
CA GLU A 203 11.66 -29.97 9.07
C GLU A 203 10.98 -30.80 7.96
N ALA A 204 10.33 -31.90 8.34
CA ALA A 204 9.69 -32.80 7.38
C ALA A 204 8.47 -32.12 6.73
N GLN A 205 7.66 -31.45 7.53
CA GLN A 205 6.51 -30.65 7.09
C GLN A 205 6.94 -29.51 6.17
N TYR A 206 7.98 -28.77 6.55
CA TYR A 206 8.53 -27.69 5.75
C TYR A 206 9.01 -28.17 4.37
N ARG A 207 9.83 -29.24 4.35
CA ARG A 207 10.35 -29.79 3.08
C ARG A 207 9.23 -30.33 2.18
N ALA A 208 8.23 -30.98 2.78
CA ALA A 208 7.04 -31.43 2.04
C ALA A 208 6.28 -30.25 1.45
N PHE A 209 6.03 -29.21 2.25
CA PHE A 209 5.36 -27.99 1.81
C PHE A 209 6.09 -27.30 0.64
N VAL A 210 7.43 -27.13 0.75
CA VAL A 210 8.21 -26.51 -0.33
C VAL A 210 8.12 -27.31 -1.64
N ARG A 211 8.17 -28.64 -1.58
CA ARG A 211 8.00 -29.49 -2.78
C ARG A 211 6.63 -29.30 -3.42
N GLU A 212 5.56 -29.24 -2.61
CA GLU A 212 4.19 -29.02 -3.09
C GLU A 212 4.03 -27.64 -3.74
N VAL A 213 4.59 -26.58 -3.15
CA VAL A 213 4.59 -25.22 -3.71
C VAL A 213 5.32 -25.19 -5.07
N VAL A 214 6.46 -25.84 -5.19
CA VAL A 214 7.22 -25.88 -6.45
C VAL A 214 6.49 -26.66 -7.52
N ALA A 215 5.85 -27.79 -7.15
CA ALA A 215 5.11 -28.67 -8.07
C ALA A 215 3.73 -28.15 -8.48
N ALA A 216 3.16 -27.22 -7.70
CA ALA A 216 1.82 -26.69 -7.94
C ALA A 216 1.66 -26.10 -9.34
N ALA A 217 0.46 -26.25 -9.94
CA ALA A 217 0.12 -25.59 -11.19
C ALA A 217 0.00 -24.08 -11.00
N LYS A 218 0.52 -23.33 -11.95
CA LYS A 218 0.61 -21.87 -11.90
C LYS A 218 -0.18 -21.24 -13.03
N VAL A 219 -0.79 -20.12 -12.77
CA VAL A 219 -1.39 -19.30 -13.82
C VAL A 219 -0.26 -18.78 -14.71
N GLU A 220 -0.27 -19.17 -15.99
CA GLU A 220 0.73 -18.70 -16.95
C GLU A 220 0.39 -17.29 -17.44
N PRO A 221 1.39 -16.40 -17.57
CA PRO A 221 1.20 -15.11 -18.23
C PRO A 221 0.87 -15.30 -19.70
N ARG A 222 0.31 -14.28 -20.33
CA ARG A 222 0.09 -14.29 -21.77
C ARG A 222 1.44 -14.40 -22.51
N SER A 223 1.51 -15.21 -23.55
CA SER A 223 2.70 -15.78 -24.20
C SER A 223 3.73 -14.80 -24.82
N PHE A 224 3.62 -13.50 -24.59
CA PHE A 224 4.47 -12.48 -25.23
C PHE A 224 5.24 -11.60 -24.24
N GLU A 225 5.23 -11.93 -22.93
CA GLU A 225 5.74 -11.01 -21.91
C GLU A 225 6.90 -11.64 -21.12
N ASP A 226 8.04 -10.94 -21.10
CA ASP A 226 9.10 -11.19 -20.11
C ASP A 226 8.56 -10.91 -18.71
N ILE A 227 8.41 -11.97 -17.90
CA ILE A 227 7.87 -11.87 -16.55
C ILE A 227 8.90 -11.22 -15.64
N ARG A 228 8.72 -9.95 -15.35
CA ARG A 228 9.47 -9.25 -14.32
C ARG A 228 8.61 -9.12 -13.08
N TYR A 229 9.02 -9.78 -12.00
CA TYR A 229 8.37 -9.63 -10.70
C TYR A 229 9.02 -8.50 -9.91
N PHE A 230 8.20 -7.80 -9.14
CA PHE A 230 8.71 -6.90 -8.12
C PHE A 230 9.34 -7.70 -6.97
N GLU A 231 10.63 -7.48 -6.66
CA GLU A 231 11.36 -8.27 -5.65
C GLU A 231 10.74 -8.18 -4.24
N GLY A 232 10.02 -7.10 -3.93
CA GLY A 232 9.33 -6.94 -2.64
C GLY A 232 8.04 -7.74 -2.50
N CYS A 233 7.47 -8.25 -3.61
CA CYS A 233 6.22 -9.03 -3.67
C CYS A 233 6.38 -10.30 -4.51
N LEU A 234 7.56 -10.95 -4.44
CA LEU A 234 7.81 -12.19 -5.15
C LEU A 234 6.79 -13.27 -4.77
N PRO A 235 6.19 -13.95 -5.74
CA PRO A 235 5.37 -15.13 -5.47
C PRO A 235 6.15 -16.19 -4.71
N ILE A 236 5.47 -16.87 -3.76
CA ILE A 236 6.10 -17.85 -2.87
C ILE A 236 6.73 -19.01 -3.65
N GLU A 237 6.14 -19.44 -4.75
CA GLU A 237 6.68 -20.48 -5.62
C GLU A 237 7.93 -20.03 -6.38
N VAL A 238 8.06 -18.74 -6.69
CA VAL A 238 9.27 -18.16 -7.29
C VAL A 238 10.40 -18.14 -6.25
N MET A 239 10.10 -17.79 -5.01
CA MET A 239 11.07 -17.87 -3.91
C MET A 239 11.47 -19.33 -3.63
N ALA A 240 10.52 -20.24 -3.58
CA ALA A 240 10.77 -21.67 -3.35
C ALA A 240 11.67 -22.31 -4.42
N SER A 241 11.49 -21.90 -5.69
CA SER A 241 12.30 -22.40 -6.81
C SER A 241 13.76 -21.92 -6.79
N ARG A 242 14.06 -20.82 -6.06
CA ARG A 242 15.44 -20.34 -5.89
C ARG A 242 16.27 -21.20 -4.94
N GLY A 243 15.64 -22.09 -4.19
CA GLY A 243 16.29 -23.04 -3.29
C GLY A 243 15.39 -23.47 -2.14
N GLU A 244 15.52 -24.74 -1.72
CA GLU A 244 14.67 -25.35 -0.70
C GLU A 244 14.60 -24.55 0.61
N MET A 245 15.71 -23.92 1.01
CA MET A 245 15.80 -23.15 2.26
C MET A 245 15.35 -21.69 2.12
N THR A 246 15.06 -21.22 0.91
CA THR A 246 14.78 -19.78 0.68
C THR A 246 13.63 -19.27 1.53
N LEU A 247 12.54 -20.05 1.65
CA LEU A 247 11.37 -19.65 2.42
C LEU A 247 11.65 -19.55 3.92
N SER A 248 12.49 -20.42 4.48
CA SER A 248 12.85 -20.40 5.91
C SER A 248 13.77 -19.24 6.30
N PHE A 249 14.43 -18.59 5.34
CA PHE A 249 15.17 -17.33 5.52
C PHE A 249 14.34 -16.10 5.10
N GLY A 250 13.22 -16.33 4.43
CA GLY A 250 12.27 -15.31 3.93
C GLY A 250 10.95 -15.25 4.76
N PRO A 251 9.79 -15.45 4.11
CA PRO A 251 8.48 -15.31 4.75
C PRO A 251 8.24 -16.30 5.88
N MET A 252 8.82 -17.50 5.82
CA MET A 252 8.63 -18.56 6.82
C MET A 252 9.73 -18.59 7.88
N LYS A 253 10.52 -17.53 8.03
CA LYS A 253 11.62 -17.45 8.98
C LYS A 253 11.14 -17.63 10.44
N PRO A 254 11.70 -18.57 11.23
CA PRO A 254 11.24 -18.81 12.60
C PRO A 254 11.93 -17.94 13.67
N VAL A 255 12.93 -17.14 13.30
CA VAL A 255 13.76 -16.37 14.24
C VAL A 255 12.94 -15.32 14.99
N GLY A 256 13.11 -15.25 16.31
CA GLY A 256 12.38 -14.35 17.21
C GLY A 256 11.03 -14.89 17.66
N LEU A 257 10.73 -16.16 17.36
CA LEU A 257 9.53 -16.88 17.83
C LEU A 257 9.92 -18.11 18.64
N CYS A 258 9.10 -18.44 19.65
CA CYS A 258 9.19 -19.64 20.46
C CYS A 258 7.77 -20.21 20.61
N ASP A 259 7.58 -21.46 20.22
CA ASP A 259 6.29 -22.13 20.39
C ASP A 259 6.05 -22.42 21.88
N PRO A 260 5.07 -21.82 22.55
CA PRO A 260 4.84 -22.00 23.99
C PRO A 260 4.46 -23.44 24.35
N ARG A 261 3.97 -24.24 23.40
CA ARG A 261 3.57 -25.64 23.65
C ARG A 261 4.78 -26.58 23.74
N THR A 262 5.87 -26.25 23.02
CA THR A 262 7.10 -27.06 23.00
C THR A 262 8.25 -26.41 23.77
N GLY A 263 8.19 -25.12 24.00
CA GLY A 263 9.29 -24.33 24.55
C GLY A 263 10.45 -24.13 23.59
N HIS A 264 10.30 -24.51 22.31
CA HIS A 264 11.38 -24.47 21.32
C HIS A 264 11.01 -23.58 20.13
N ARG A 265 12.05 -23.12 19.41
CA ARG A 265 11.87 -22.44 18.14
C ARG A 265 11.49 -23.45 17.06
N PRO A 266 10.39 -23.26 16.32
CA PRO A 266 10.03 -24.09 15.18
C PRO A 266 11.12 -24.11 14.10
N TYR A 267 11.09 -25.09 13.20
CA TYR A 267 11.98 -25.12 12.03
C TYR A 267 11.58 -24.01 11.02
N ALA A 268 10.30 -23.87 10.75
CA ALA A 268 9.74 -22.79 9.96
C ALA A 268 8.36 -22.36 10.52
N VAL A 269 7.87 -21.18 10.15
CA VAL A 269 6.58 -20.65 10.62
C VAL A 269 5.88 -19.90 9.51
N VAL A 270 4.61 -20.21 9.27
CA VAL A 270 3.70 -19.34 8.51
C VAL A 270 3.04 -18.37 9.47
N GLN A 271 3.11 -17.08 9.18
CA GLN A 271 2.47 -16.05 10.01
C GLN A 271 1.16 -15.59 9.37
N LEU A 272 0.13 -15.50 10.19
CA LEU A 272 -1.17 -14.96 9.83
C LEU A 272 -1.35 -13.63 10.57
N ARG A 273 -1.90 -12.62 9.87
CA ARG A 273 -2.19 -11.31 10.43
C ARG A 273 -3.68 -11.00 10.31
N PRO A 274 -4.34 -10.47 11.36
CA PRO A 274 -5.74 -10.10 11.28
C PRO A 274 -5.99 -9.03 10.22
N GLU A 275 -7.08 -9.17 9.48
CA GLU A 275 -7.51 -8.25 8.43
C GLU A 275 -8.43 -7.14 8.94
N ASP A 276 -9.11 -7.38 10.05
CA ASP A 276 -10.06 -6.49 10.69
C ASP A 276 -9.84 -6.41 12.20
N ALA A 277 -10.49 -5.44 12.86
CA ALA A 277 -10.36 -5.22 14.30
C ALA A 277 -10.97 -6.34 15.14
N ALA A 278 -11.97 -7.06 14.61
CA ALA A 278 -12.61 -8.20 15.28
C ALA A 278 -11.85 -9.51 15.06
N ALA A 279 -10.78 -9.49 14.23
CA ALA A 279 -9.97 -10.65 13.87
C ALA A 279 -10.80 -11.81 13.29
N THR A 280 -11.80 -11.48 12.44
CA THR A 280 -12.67 -12.48 11.82
C THR A 280 -12.03 -13.16 10.61
N ALA A 281 -10.97 -12.55 10.05
CA ALA A 281 -10.22 -13.04 8.90
C ALA A 281 -8.71 -12.79 9.07
N TYR A 282 -7.90 -13.64 8.46
CA TYR A 282 -6.45 -13.57 8.55
C TYR A 282 -5.77 -13.68 7.19
N ASN A 283 -4.81 -12.78 6.94
CA ASN A 283 -3.96 -12.79 5.75
C ASN A 283 -2.70 -13.64 5.99
N LEU A 284 -2.33 -14.47 5.03
CA LEU A 284 -1.07 -15.23 5.05
C LEU A 284 0.09 -14.30 4.68
N VAL A 285 0.90 -13.93 5.66
CA VAL A 285 1.96 -12.91 5.50
C VAL A 285 3.09 -13.41 4.61
N GLY A 286 3.32 -12.72 3.48
CA GLY A 286 4.40 -13.07 2.55
C GLY A 286 4.07 -14.25 1.62
N PHE A 287 2.80 -14.63 1.52
CA PHE A 287 2.32 -15.76 0.70
C PHE A 287 1.65 -15.29 -0.60
N GLN A 288 2.14 -14.24 -1.19
CA GLN A 288 1.75 -13.86 -2.55
C GLN A 288 1.99 -15.04 -3.49
N THR A 289 1.03 -15.34 -4.35
CA THR A 289 1.12 -16.54 -5.20
C THR A 289 0.37 -16.40 -6.53
N ARG A 290 0.88 -17.09 -7.55
CA ARG A 290 0.21 -17.33 -8.83
C ARG A 290 -0.24 -18.78 -9.00
N MET A 291 -0.18 -19.60 -7.96
CA MET A 291 -0.76 -20.95 -8.00
C MET A 291 -2.22 -20.87 -8.41
N THR A 292 -2.71 -21.87 -9.13
CA THR A 292 -4.15 -21.98 -9.41
C THR A 292 -4.95 -22.11 -8.10
N TRP A 293 -6.20 -21.67 -8.08
CA TRP A 293 -7.01 -21.70 -6.87
C TRP A 293 -7.15 -23.09 -6.26
N SER A 294 -7.25 -24.14 -7.12
CA SER A 294 -7.28 -25.53 -6.68
C SER A 294 -5.99 -25.94 -5.97
N ASP A 295 -4.84 -25.54 -6.52
CA ASP A 295 -3.55 -25.82 -5.91
C ASP A 295 -3.29 -24.98 -4.68
N GLN A 296 -3.74 -23.73 -4.63
CA GLN A 296 -3.70 -22.95 -3.40
C GLN A 296 -4.46 -23.64 -2.28
N ALA A 297 -5.72 -24.08 -2.53
CA ALA A 297 -6.51 -24.80 -1.53
C ALA A 297 -5.82 -26.10 -1.08
N ARG A 298 -5.24 -26.84 -2.00
CA ARG A 298 -4.55 -28.12 -1.72
C ARG A 298 -3.26 -27.91 -0.93
N VAL A 299 -2.40 -27.02 -1.43
CA VAL A 299 -1.05 -26.80 -0.87
C VAL A 299 -1.12 -26.08 0.47
N LEU A 300 -1.93 -25.02 0.58
CA LEU A 300 -1.99 -24.24 1.81
C LEU A 300 -2.67 -25.00 2.96
N ARG A 301 -3.54 -25.98 2.66
CA ARG A 301 -4.09 -26.89 3.67
C ARG A 301 -3.08 -27.92 4.19
N THR A 302 -1.87 -28.01 3.66
CA THR A 302 -0.79 -28.80 4.29
C THR A 302 -0.10 -28.06 5.43
N ILE A 303 -0.38 -26.77 5.63
CA ILE A 303 0.15 -25.97 6.73
C ILE A 303 -0.55 -26.36 8.03
N PRO A 304 0.20 -26.72 9.10
CA PRO A 304 -0.40 -27.02 10.40
C PRO A 304 -1.30 -25.90 10.90
N GLY A 305 -2.53 -26.26 11.27
CA GLY A 305 -3.57 -25.31 11.68
C GLY A 305 -4.44 -24.77 10.54
N LEU A 306 -4.11 -25.05 9.28
CA LEU A 306 -4.90 -24.64 8.11
C LEU A 306 -5.49 -25.83 7.33
N GLU A 307 -5.49 -27.04 7.87
CA GLU A 307 -5.98 -28.23 7.20
C GLU A 307 -7.47 -28.12 6.81
N GLY A 308 -8.25 -27.47 7.67
CA GLY A 308 -9.68 -27.18 7.44
C GLY A 308 -9.96 -25.76 6.91
N ALA A 309 -8.93 -24.99 6.54
CA ALA A 309 -9.09 -23.59 6.26
C ALA A 309 -10.11 -23.28 5.15
N GLU A 310 -11.00 -22.33 5.45
CA GLU A 310 -11.89 -21.69 4.49
C GLU A 310 -11.20 -20.44 3.93
N PHE A 311 -10.98 -20.42 2.61
CA PHE A 311 -10.36 -19.28 1.93
C PHE A 311 -11.42 -18.26 1.55
N LEU A 312 -11.47 -17.15 2.25
CA LEU A 312 -12.31 -16.00 1.92
C LEU A 312 -11.83 -15.33 0.62
N ARG A 313 -10.52 -15.43 0.35
CA ARG A 313 -9.91 -14.94 -0.86
C ARG A 313 -8.68 -15.78 -1.21
N PHE A 314 -8.57 -16.15 -2.47
CA PHE A 314 -7.35 -16.74 -3.00
C PHE A 314 -6.36 -15.66 -3.49
N GLY A 315 -5.10 -16.02 -3.49
CA GLY A 315 -4.07 -15.21 -4.13
C GLY A 315 -4.29 -15.09 -5.64
N THR A 316 -3.93 -13.95 -6.19
CA THR A 316 -4.05 -13.67 -7.64
C THR A 316 -2.84 -12.89 -8.12
N VAL A 317 -2.56 -12.97 -9.42
CA VAL A 317 -1.49 -12.21 -10.08
C VAL A 317 -2.11 -11.12 -10.93
N HIS A 318 -1.54 -9.92 -10.85
CA HIS A 318 -1.94 -8.79 -11.68
C HIS A 318 -0.73 -8.25 -12.43
N ARG A 319 -0.99 -7.77 -13.65
CA ARG A 319 -0.02 -6.99 -14.43
C ARG A 319 -0.18 -5.53 -14.04
N ASN A 320 0.88 -4.97 -13.47
CA ASN A 320 0.93 -3.58 -13.05
C ASN A 320 1.59 -2.73 -14.15
N THR A 321 0.97 -1.61 -14.48
CA THR A 321 1.49 -0.65 -15.46
C THR A 321 2.16 0.52 -14.73
N PHE A 322 3.34 0.94 -15.20
CA PHE A 322 4.01 2.15 -14.74
C PHE A 322 4.72 2.84 -15.91
N VAL A 323 5.12 4.08 -15.72
CA VAL A 323 5.88 4.85 -16.71
C VAL A 323 7.35 4.95 -16.33
N ASP A 324 8.24 5.14 -17.30
CA ASP A 324 9.64 5.51 -17.04
C ASP A 324 9.65 6.97 -16.56
N ALA A 325 9.36 7.15 -15.27
CA ALA A 325 9.16 8.48 -14.69
C ALA A 325 10.37 9.41 -14.84
N PRO A 326 11.63 8.98 -14.67
CA PRO A 326 12.79 9.87 -14.87
C PRO A 326 12.87 10.49 -16.27
N ARG A 327 12.45 9.77 -17.29
CA ARG A 327 12.41 10.29 -18.67
C ARG A 327 11.16 11.09 -18.97
N THR A 328 10.07 10.77 -18.28
CA THR A 328 8.72 11.26 -18.58
C THR A 328 8.34 12.50 -17.78
N LEU A 329 8.73 12.54 -16.48
CA LEU A 329 8.26 13.56 -15.53
C LEU A 329 9.35 14.59 -15.20
N ASP A 330 8.93 15.81 -14.92
CA ASP A 330 9.76 16.83 -14.27
C ASP A 330 9.71 16.68 -12.73
N ALA A 331 10.46 17.51 -12.02
CA ALA A 331 10.52 17.52 -10.55
C ALA A 331 9.19 17.91 -9.88
N ARG A 332 8.21 18.40 -10.63
CA ARG A 332 6.85 18.72 -10.15
C ARG A 332 5.86 17.61 -10.44
N MET A 333 6.31 16.43 -10.90
CA MET A 333 5.48 15.30 -11.31
C MET A 333 4.65 15.58 -12.58
N GLN A 334 4.99 16.66 -13.32
CA GLN A 334 4.33 17.01 -14.58
C GLN A 334 4.98 16.26 -15.74
N VAL A 335 4.16 15.80 -16.67
CA VAL A 335 4.61 15.19 -17.93
C VAL A 335 5.32 16.25 -18.78
N ARG A 336 6.62 16.04 -19.09
CA ARG A 336 7.47 16.99 -19.82
C ARG A 336 6.91 17.39 -21.19
N SER A 337 6.32 16.43 -21.90
CA SER A 337 5.73 16.62 -23.24
C SER A 337 4.33 17.21 -23.23
N ARG A 338 3.64 17.25 -22.05
CA ARG A 338 2.24 17.74 -21.93
C ARG A 338 2.05 18.64 -20.72
N PRO A 339 2.28 19.95 -20.87
CA PRO A 339 2.03 20.92 -19.80
C PRO A 339 0.59 20.84 -19.26
N GLY A 340 0.45 20.79 -17.95
CA GLY A 340 -0.84 20.63 -17.25
C GLY A 340 -1.23 19.18 -16.95
N LEU A 341 -0.52 18.18 -17.50
CA LEU A 341 -0.74 16.78 -17.15
C LEU A 341 0.26 16.33 -16.10
N PHE A 342 -0.24 15.78 -14.99
CA PHE A 342 0.54 15.29 -13.85
C PHE A 342 0.24 13.81 -13.62
N LEU A 343 1.24 13.07 -13.13
CA LEU A 343 1.07 11.67 -12.72
C LEU A 343 1.38 11.53 -11.23
N ALA A 344 0.60 10.71 -10.52
CA ALA A 344 0.81 10.45 -9.11
C ALA A 344 0.49 8.99 -8.74
N GLY A 345 1.14 8.49 -7.70
CA GLY A 345 0.96 7.13 -7.21
C GLY A 345 1.77 6.10 -7.98
N GLN A 346 1.35 4.86 -7.88
CA GLN A 346 2.09 3.68 -8.34
C GLN A 346 2.40 3.68 -9.84
N ILE A 347 1.57 4.36 -10.64
CA ILE A 347 1.82 4.56 -12.08
C ILE A 347 3.15 5.28 -12.36
N THR A 348 3.69 6.04 -11.41
CA THR A 348 5.00 6.70 -11.52
C THR A 348 6.18 5.81 -11.16
N GLY A 349 5.97 4.55 -10.77
CA GLY A 349 7.02 3.64 -10.31
C GLY A 349 7.37 3.79 -8.82
N VAL A 350 6.61 4.55 -8.04
CA VAL A 350 6.65 4.40 -6.57
C VAL A 350 5.85 3.17 -6.19
N GLU A 351 6.41 2.28 -5.35
CA GLU A 351 5.74 1.05 -4.94
C GLU A 351 5.34 1.11 -3.47
N GLY A 352 4.09 0.73 -3.17
CA GLY A 352 3.52 0.68 -1.83
C GLY A 352 2.49 1.76 -1.55
N TYR A 353 1.66 1.49 -0.51
CA TYR A 353 0.52 2.35 -0.13
C TYR A 353 0.97 3.74 0.34
N VAL A 354 1.99 3.78 1.20
CA VAL A 354 2.49 5.03 1.79
C VAL A 354 3.22 5.87 0.74
N GLU A 355 3.97 5.23 -0.15
CA GLU A 355 4.65 5.87 -1.27
C GLU A 355 3.67 6.45 -2.28
N SER A 356 2.59 5.71 -2.57
CA SER A 356 1.51 6.19 -3.44
C SER A 356 0.83 7.42 -2.85
N CYS A 357 0.50 7.38 -1.55
CA CYS A 357 -0.02 8.52 -0.81
C CYS A 357 0.95 9.71 -0.88
N ALA A 358 2.23 9.49 -0.58
CA ALA A 358 3.27 10.53 -0.61
C ALA A 358 3.44 11.15 -2.00
N SER A 359 3.39 10.35 -3.05
CA SER A 359 3.42 10.83 -4.44
C SER A 359 2.23 11.76 -4.74
N GLY A 360 1.01 11.39 -4.32
CA GLY A 360 -0.18 12.24 -4.42
C GLY A 360 -0.04 13.54 -3.63
N PHE A 361 0.46 13.44 -2.39
CA PHE A 361 0.73 14.60 -1.53
C PHE A 361 1.69 15.59 -2.17
N VAL A 362 2.85 15.11 -2.62
CA VAL A 362 3.91 15.93 -3.21
C VAL A 362 3.43 16.59 -4.51
N CYS A 363 2.81 15.81 -5.40
CA CYS A 363 2.24 16.32 -6.65
C CYS A 363 1.23 17.44 -6.40
N ALA A 364 0.24 17.19 -5.54
CA ALA A 364 -0.82 18.16 -5.24
C ALA A 364 -0.31 19.42 -4.55
N THR A 365 0.64 19.28 -3.64
CA THR A 365 1.23 20.43 -2.91
C THR A 365 1.97 21.37 -3.86
N MET A 366 2.81 20.83 -4.74
CA MET A 366 3.53 21.64 -5.73
C MET A 366 2.60 22.25 -6.80
N LEU A 367 1.58 21.47 -7.24
CA LEU A 367 0.56 21.95 -8.16
C LEU A 367 -0.22 23.10 -7.54
N ALA A 368 -0.63 22.98 -6.27
CA ALA A 368 -1.34 24.03 -5.55
C ALA A 368 -0.53 25.33 -5.44
N GLN A 369 0.76 25.23 -5.11
CA GLN A 369 1.65 26.41 -5.09
C GLN A 369 1.64 27.12 -6.45
N SER A 370 1.80 26.37 -7.53
CA SER A 370 1.78 26.92 -8.89
C SER A 370 0.47 27.62 -9.23
N LEU A 371 -0.67 26.95 -8.94
CA LEU A 371 -2.02 27.50 -9.23
C LEU A 371 -2.37 28.72 -8.40
N LEU A 372 -1.81 28.85 -7.21
CA LEU A 372 -1.98 30.01 -6.33
C LEU A 372 -0.98 31.13 -6.61
N GLY A 373 -0.13 30.98 -7.62
CA GLY A 373 0.86 32.00 -8.01
C GLY A 373 2.07 32.08 -7.08
N HIS A 374 2.31 31.04 -6.30
CA HIS A 374 3.50 30.96 -5.44
C HIS A 374 4.69 30.31 -6.17
N GLU A 375 5.89 30.61 -5.71
CA GLU A 375 7.06 29.86 -6.12
C GLU A 375 6.93 28.40 -5.65
N VAL A 376 7.19 27.46 -6.57
CA VAL A 376 7.12 26.04 -6.26
C VAL A 376 8.35 25.63 -5.46
N THR A 377 8.14 25.29 -4.20
CA THR A 377 9.19 24.85 -3.28
C THR A 377 9.00 23.36 -2.99
N PRO A 378 9.77 22.46 -3.63
CA PRO A 378 9.68 21.02 -3.38
C PRO A 378 10.17 20.69 -1.96
N PRO A 379 9.71 19.55 -1.37
CA PRO A 379 10.27 19.07 -0.12
C PRO A 379 11.78 18.83 -0.24
N PRO A 380 12.56 19.13 0.84
CA PRO A 380 14.01 19.00 0.79
C PRO A 380 14.45 17.56 0.45
N PRO A 381 15.52 17.38 -0.35
CA PRO A 381 16.04 16.05 -0.71
C PRO A 381 16.45 15.19 0.51
N SER A 382 16.73 15.84 1.65
CA SER A 382 17.06 15.17 2.92
C SER A 382 15.87 14.51 3.62
N THR A 383 14.63 14.77 3.15
CA THR A 383 13.38 14.18 3.65
C THR A 383 12.98 12.94 2.84
N ALA A 384 12.13 12.09 3.40
CA ALA A 384 11.58 10.96 2.66
C ALA A 384 10.60 11.42 1.57
N LEU A 385 9.85 12.51 1.78
CA LEU A 385 9.03 13.16 0.75
C LEU A 385 9.89 13.67 -0.42
N GLY A 386 11.03 14.31 -0.14
CA GLY A 386 12.00 14.69 -1.18
C GLY A 386 12.63 13.49 -1.87
N GLY A 387 12.78 12.37 -1.15
CA GLY A 387 13.20 11.08 -1.69
C GLY A 387 12.24 10.53 -2.76
N VAL A 388 10.92 10.76 -2.63
CA VAL A 388 9.93 10.41 -3.66
C VAL A 388 10.25 11.13 -4.97
N ILE A 389 10.53 12.45 -4.92
CA ILE A 389 10.92 13.22 -6.11
C ILE A 389 12.23 12.69 -6.69
N THR A 390 13.21 12.43 -5.83
CA THR A 390 14.51 11.89 -6.25
C THR A 390 14.35 10.56 -6.99
N HIS A 391 13.48 9.67 -6.51
CA HIS A 391 13.23 8.38 -7.15
C HIS A 391 12.62 8.54 -8.55
N VAL A 392 11.59 9.38 -8.69
CA VAL A 392 10.86 9.54 -9.96
C VAL A 392 11.55 10.46 -10.96
N THR A 393 12.63 11.14 -10.58
CA THR A 393 13.37 12.07 -11.47
C THR A 393 14.80 11.66 -11.73
N ARG A 394 15.37 10.73 -10.93
CA ARG A 394 16.75 10.29 -11.08
C ARG A 394 16.88 9.33 -12.25
N GLU A 395 17.61 9.74 -13.27
CA GLU A 395 17.94 8.88 -14.40
C GLU A 395 18.71 7.63 -13.95
N THR A 396 18.24 6.48 -14.41
CA THR A 396 18.86 5.17 -14.19
C THR A 396 18.85 4.37 -15.50
N PRO A 397 19.83 3.50 -15.74
CA PRO A 397 19.86 2.67 -16.94
C PRO A 397 18.63 1.77 -17.11
N SER A 398 18.05 1.34 -16.00
CA SER A 398 16.81 0.54 -15.95
C SER A 398 15.97 1.02 -14.78
N TYR A 399 14.96 1.84 -15.07
CA TYR A 399 14.02 2.31 -14.06
C TYR A 399 13.13 1.16 -13.61
N GLN A 400 13.02 0.97 -12.31
CA GLN A 400 12.19 -0.08 -11.71
C GLN A 400 11.34 0.51 -10.58
N PRO A 401 10.10 0.03 -10.40
CA PRO A 401 9.31 0.35 -9.22
C PRO A 401 10.08 0.05 -7.95
N SER A 402 9.94 0.91 -6.96
CA SER A 402 10.64 0.75 -5.69
C SER A 402 9.84 1.28 -4.52
N ASN A 403 9.94 0.57 -3.40
CA ASN A 403 9.55 1.11 -2.10
C ASN A 403 10.56 2.14 -1.62
N VAL A 404 10.13 3.04 -0.74
CA VAL A 404 11.04 3.99 -0.10
C VAL A 404 12.13 3.26 0.68
N THR A 405 13.37 3.67 0.44
CA THR A 405 14.56 3.18 1.13
C THR A 405 15.43 4.33 1.58
N TRP A 406 16.36 4.07 2.50
CA TRP A 406 17.35 5.07 2.90
C TRP A 406 18.26 5.52 1.76
N ALA A 407 18.32 4.78 0.64
CA ALA A 407 19.07 5.17 -0.55
C ALA A 407 18.44 6.32 -1.33
N TRP A 408 17.16 6.63 -1.09
CA TRP A 408 16.50 7.81 -1.67
C TRP A 408 16.87 9.11 -0.96
N ILE A 409 17.41 9.01 0.26
CA ILE A 409 17.71 10.11 1.15
C ILE A 409 19.24 10.28 1.23
N PRO A 410 19.79 11.48 1.00
CA PRO A 410 21.22 11.69 1.12
C PRO A 410 21.78 11.27 2.49
N PRO A 411 22.92 10.60 2.55
CA PRO A 411 23.54 10.22 3.82
C PRO A 411 23.88 11.43 4.67
N LEU A 412 24.13 11.20 5.97
CA LEU A 412 24.72 12.23 6.82
C LEU A 412 26.10 12.62 6.27
N PRO A 413 26.51 13.88 6.43
CA PRO A 413 27.86 14.29 6.10
C PRO A 413 28.88 13.43 6.87
N PRO A 414 30.05 13.16 6.30
CA PRO A 414 31.07 12.39 6.98
C PRO A 414 31.45 13.07 8.32
N PRO A 415 31.67 12.32 9.39
CA PRO A 415 32.09 12.88 10.68
C PRO A 415 33.41 13.63 10.52
N ALA A 416 33.56 14.72 11.28
CA ALA A 416 34.82 15.45 11.32
C ALA A 416 36.00 14.52 11.71
N PRO A 417 37.24 14.76 11.20
CA PRO A 417 38.36 13.81 11.36
C PRO A 417 38.75 13.45 12.81
N ARG A 418 38.18 14.10 13.82
CA ARG A 418 38.44 13.86 15.25
C ARG A 418 37.18 13.51 16.07
N SER A 419 36.05 13.33 15.45
CA SER A 419 34.80 12.98 16.16
C SER A 419 34.64 11.48 16.27
N GLY A 420 34.86 10.90 17.44
CA GLY A 420 34.46 9.62 17.98
C GLY A 420 34.22 8.40 17.06
N PRO A 421 33.75 7.27 17.57
CA PRO A 421 33.48 6.07 16.78
C PRO A 421 32.33 6.29 15.78
N ARG A 422 32.40 5.61 14.62
CA ARG A 422 31.32 5.64 13.61
C ARG A 422 30.01 5.16 14.21
N LEU A 423 28.93 5.89 13.96
CA LEU A 423 27.58 5.50 14.34
C LEU A 423 27.25 4.10 13.83
N LYS A 424 26.65 3.28 14.67
CA LYS A 424 26.06 1.98 14.26
C LYS A 424 24.92 2.23 13.28
N LYS A 425 24.55 1.19 12.51
CA LYS A 425 23.52 1.28 11.46
C LYS A 425 22.21 1.90 11.97
N ARG A 426 21.73 1.49 13.15
CA ARG A 426 20.52 1.99 13.77
C ARG A 426 20.65 3.48 14.13
N GLU A 427 21.67 3.84 14.87
CA GLU A 427 21.95 5.22 15.30
C GLU A 427 22.07 6.17 14.10
N ARG A 428 22.69 5.71 13.02
CA ARG A 428 22.81 6.47 11.77
C ARG A 428 21.45 6.75 11.13
N TYR A 429 20.56 5.77 11.09
CA TYR A 429 19.24 5.94 10.51
C TYR A 429 18.32 6.79 11.41
N GLU A 430 18.46 6.69 12.71
CA GLU A 430 17.78 7.56 13.67
C GLU A 430 18.24 9.02 13.49
N ALA A 431 19.53 9.30 13.38
CA ALA A 431 20.06 10.62 13.11
C ALA A 431 19.67 11.18 11.72
N MET A 432 19.58 10.31 10.70
CA MET A 432 19.04 10.72 9.39
C MET A 432 17.56 11.10 9.48
N ALA A 433 16.77 10.37 10.26
CA ALA A 433 15.36 10.69 10.49
C ALA A 433 15.19 12.00 11.25
N GLU A 434 15.97 12.26 12.28
CA GLU A 434 15.97 13.53 13.02
C GLU A 434 16.27 14.72 12.10
N ARG A 435 17.32 14.62 11.27
CA ARG A 435 17.63 15.64 10.26
C ARG A 435 16.47 15.86 9.31
N ALA A 436 15.90 14.76 8.77
CA ALA A 436 14.80 14.84 7.81
C ALA A 436 13.57 15.54 8.40
N LEU A 437 13.22 15.24 9.63
CA LEU A 437 12.09 15.87 10.33
C LEU A 437 12.34 17.34 10.66
N ALA A 438 13.59 17.73 10.96
CA ALA A 438 13.96 19.12 11.16
C ALA A 438 13.88 19.92 9.85
N ASP A 439 14.43 19.37 8.76
CA ASP A 439 14.40 19.98 7.43
C ASP A 439 12.96 20.09 6.90
N GLN A 440 12.13 19.06 7.15
CA GLN A 440 10.71 19.13 6.83
C GLN A 440 9.98 20.23 7.62
N ALA A 441 10.25 20.36 8.91
CA ALA A 441 9.64 21.41 9.73
C ALA A 441 9.98 22.80 9.21
N ALA A 442 11.24 23.03 8.82
CA ALA A 442 11.68 24.27 8.19
C ALA A 442 10.96 24.51 6.85
N TRP A 443 10.85 23.49 6.00
CA TRP A 443 10.13 23.57 4.73
C TRP A 443 8.65 23.89 4.93
N LEU A 444 7.96 23.22 5.85
CA LEU A 444 6.55 23.48 6.15
C LEU A 444 6.31 24.89 6.71
N ALA A 445 7.29 25.47 7.39
CA ALA A 445 7.20 26.83 7.92
C ALA A 445 7.41 27.92 6.85
N THR A 446 8.21 27.65 5.82
CA THR A 446 8.57 28.61 4.77
C THR A 446 7.73 28.44 3.49
N ALA A 447 7.31 27.22 3.17
CA ALA A 447 6.45 27.01 2.03
C ALA A 447 5.10 27.71 2.28
N PRO A 448 4.53 28.43 1.30
CA PRO A 448 3.19 29.02 1.41
C PRO A 448 2.14 27.89 1.34
N LEU A 449 2.28 26.95 2.23
CA LEU A 449 1.36 25.87 2.50
C LEU A 449 0.34 26.46 3.49
N ALA A 450 -0.78 26.98 2.98
CA ALA A 450 -1.93 27.19 3.85
C ALA A 450 -2.12 25.87 4.61
N ARG A 451 -2.03 25.94 5.94
CA ARG A 451 -2.07 24.77 6.80
C ARG A 451 -3.38 24.03 6.52
N ALA A 452 -3.28 22.87 5.87
CA ALA A 452 -4.30 21.87 6.02
C ALA A 452 -4.47 21.66 7.53
N THR A 453 -5.66 21.90 8.05
CA THR A 453 -5.90 21.71 9.48
C THR A 453 -5.69 20.23 9.76
N TYR A 454 -4.57 19.89 10.40
CA TYR A 454 -4.27 18.50 10.74
C TYR A 454 -5.41 17.94 11.58
N LEU A 455 -6.16 17.02 11.00
CA LEU A 455 -7.17 16.25 11.73
C LEU A 455 -6.40 15.21 12.55
N ARG A 456 -6.14 15.50 13.82
CA ARG A 456 -5.62 14.49 14.75
C ARG A 456 -6.58 13.30 14.77
N ALA A 457 -6.03 12.10 14.97
CA ALA A 457 -6.82 10.87 15.10
C ALA A 457 -7.96 11.02 16.13
N ASP A 458 -7.70 11.74 17.22
CA ASP A 458 -8.66 12.08 18.28
C ASP A 458 -9.84 12.92 17.76
N ALA A 459 -9.58 13.90 16.89
CA ALA A 459 -10.63 14.72 16.27
C ALA A 459 -11.45 13.92 15.24
N ILE A 460 -10.85 12.94 14.60
CA ILE A 460 -11.54 12.02 13.69
C ILE A 460 -12.46 11.08 14.49
N SER A 461 -11.99 10.52 15.60
CA SER A 461 -12.77 9.67 16.51
C SER A 461 -13.94 10.42 17.16
N ALA A 462 -13.76 11.70 17.54
CA ALA A 462 -14.80 12.51 18.15
C ALA A 462 -15.96 12.88 17.20
N MET A 463 -15.81 12.70 15.89
CA MET A 463 -16.85 13.03 14.88
C MET A 463 -17.76 11.84 14.50
N GLY A 464 -17.83 10.81 15.33
CA GLY A 464 -18.77 9.68 15.26
C GLY A 464 -18.21 8.48 14.51
N SER A 465 -18.19 7.35 15.20
CA SER A 465 -18.07 6.04 14.55
C SER A 465 -19.25 5.88 13.57
N PRO A 466 -19.02 5.31 12.39
CA PRO A 466 -20.15 4.99 11.50
C PRO A 466 -21.11 4.08 12.24
N SER A 467 -22.40 4.40 12.19
CA SER A 467 -23.43 3.49 12.70
C SER A 467 -23.26 2.12 12.06
N PRO A 468 -23.36 1.03 12.82
CA PRO A 468 -23.24 -0.31 12.24
C PRO A 468 -24.27 -0.45 11.10
N PRO A 469 -23.94 -1.17 10.02
CA PRO A 469 -24.88 -1.41 8.95
C PRO A 469 -26.15 -2.06 9.51
N PRO A 470 -27.32 -1.74 8.96
CA PRO A 470 -28.57 -2.33 9.41
C PRO A 470 -28.47 -3.86 9.28
N THR A 471 -28.72 -4.55 10.38
CA THR A 471 -28.83 -6.01 10.42
C THR A 471 -29.78 -6.46 9.30
N PRO A 472 -29.42 -7.48 8.50
CA PRO A 472 -30.33 -8.00 7.50
C PRO A 472 -31.62 -8.46 8.18
N SER A 473 -32.73 -7.83 7.85
CA SER A 473 -34.06 -8.23 8.27
C SER A 473 -34.25 -9.69 7.92
N SER A 474 -34.54 -10.52 8.93
CA SER A 474 -34.89 -11.93 8.78
C SER A 474 -35.88 -12.10 7.62
N ALA A 475 -35.44 -12.77 6.57
CA ALA A 475 -36.28 -13.12 5.44
C ALA A 475 -37.47 -13.91 5.96
N ARG A 476 -38.68 -13.40 5.74
CA ARG A 476 -39.91 -14.12 5.95
C ARG A 476 -39.89 -15.38 5.10
N THR A 477 -39.98 -16.51 5.75
CA THR A 477 -40.27 -17.80 5.15
C THR A 477 -41.61 -17.68 4.40
N VAL A 478 -41.56 -17.65 3.07
CA VAL A 478 -42.74 -17.82 2.23
C VAL A 478 -42.93 -19.33 2.12
N GLY A 479 -44.08 -19.82 2.65
CA GLY A 479 -44.45 -21.20 2.63
C GLY A 479 -44.57 -21.75 1.21
N ALA A 480 -44.00 -22.91 1.01
CA ALA A 480 -44.20 -23.72 -0.18
C ALA A 480 -45.63 -24.28 -0.18
N THR A 481 -46.47 -23.81 -1.11
CA THR A 481 -47.68 -24.53 -1.52
C THR A 481 -47.30 -25.43 -2.69
N SER A 482 -47.46 -26.72 -2.47
CA SER A 482 -47.47 -27.77 -3.48
C SER A 482 -48.70 -27.61 -4.39
N GLU A 483 -48.50 -27.48 -5.69
CA GLU A 483 -49.50 -27.92 -6.67
C GLU A 483 -48.81 -28.69 -7.79
N SER A 484 -49.25 -29.90 -7.96
CA SER A 484 -49.02 -30.85 -9.01
C SER A 484 -49.72 -30.42 -10.31
N VAL A 485 -49.00 -30.43 -11.44
CA VAL A 485 -49.34 -31.14 -12.70
C VAL A 485 -48.05 -31.23 -13.55
#